data_d66cb0b3fe56b97fa82aea033975b2d7
#
_entry.id   d66cb0b3fe56b97fa82aea033975b2d7
#
_cell.length_a   1.000
_cell.length_b   1.000
_cell.length_c   1.000
_cell.angle_alpha   90.00
_cell.angle_beta   90.00
_cell.angle_gamma   90.00
#
_symmetry.space_group_name_H-M   'P 1'
#
loop_
_entity.id
_entity.type
_entity.pdbx_description
1 polymer ?
#
loop_
_entity_poly.entity_id
_entity_poly.type
_entity_poly.pdbx_seq_one_letter_code
_entity_poly.pdbx_strand_id
1 'polypeptide(L)'
;MSDGLNRSSRETAAPILKVDALSLSFGGLRALSGVSFDVQDGSITALIGPNGAGKTSMFNAISGFYRPSQGRIAFDGQDISRERPPARAKRGLARTFQNIALFRGMTVLDNIKLGRHAHLKTNVLDALFYRGRAQREEMELRAEVEERIIDFLEIQHIRHASVGALPYGLQKRVELARALAMRPRILMLDEPVAGMNREETEDMARFILDVKEEWGITILMVEHDMGMVMDISDHVIVLNFGQVIAQGRPSDVQNDPAVISAYLGSGDLAQRIRKTEAA
;
A
#
# COMPACT_ATOMS: atom_id res chain seq x y z
N MET A 1 -20.94 -22.64 -42.59
CA MET A 1 -21.69 -21.55 -41.97
C MET A 1 -20.98 -21.24 -40.65
N SER A 2 -20.39 -20.13 -40.64
CA SER A 2 -19.37 -19.59 -39.73
C SER A 2 -19.96 -19.14 -38.42
N ASP A 3 -19.51 -19.70 -37.31
CA ASP A 3 -19.67 -19.10 -35.99
C ASP A 3 -18.44 -18.29 -35.66
N GLY A 4 -18.58 -16.99 -35.84
CA GLY A 4 -17.60 -16.00 -35.46
C GLY A 4 -17.58 -15.81 -33.95
N LEU A 5 -16.59 -16.38 -33.29
CA LEU A 5 -16.26 -16.10 -31.88
C LEU A 5 -15.90 -14.64 -31.75
N ASN A 6 -16.84 -13.87 -31.24
CA ASN A 6 -16.68 -12.51 -30.78
C ASN A 6 -15.78 -12.50 -29.53
N ARG A 7 -14.48 -12.41 -29.72
CA ARG A 7 -13.51 -12.01 -28.67
C ARG A 7 -13.68 -10.52 -28.49
N SER A 8 -14.64 -10.14 -27.65
CA SER A 8 -14.70 -8.76 -27.14
C SER A 8 -13.37 -8.44 -26.46
N SER A 9 -12.59 -7.60 -27.12
CA SER A 9 -11.48 -6.86 -26.54
C SER A 9 -11.98 -6.19 -25.25
N ARG A 10 -11.55 -6.67 -24.09
CA ARG A 10 -11.63 -5.88 -22.87
C ARG A 10 -10.78 -4.64 -23.15
N GLU A 11 -11.41 -3.51 -23.41
CA GLU A 11 -10.76 -2.21 -23.29
C GLU A 11 -10.09 -2.19 -21.93
N THR A 12 -8.78 -2.14 -21.92
CA THR A 12 -8.01 -2.00 -20.67
C THR A 12 -8.39 -0.65 -20.08
N ALA A 13 -9.13 -0.68 -18.98
CA ALA A 13 -9.46 0.54 -18.23
C ALA A 13 -8.17 1.32 -17.94
N ALA A 14 -8.26 2.64 -17.98
CA ALA A 14 -7.09 3.48 -17.71
C ALA A 14 -6.56 3.18 -16.27
N PRO A 15 -5.23 3.07 -16.10
CA PRO A 15 -4.65 2.76 -14.80
C PRO A 15 -4.93 3.89 -13.80
N ILE A 16 -5.19 3.53 -12.54
CA ILE A 16 -5.40 4.50 -11.46
C ILE A 16 -4.10 5.23 -11.11
N LEU A 17 -2.96 4.53 -11.18
CA LEU A 17 -1.63 5.10 -10.98
C LEU A 17 -0.75 4.72 -12.17
N LYS A 18 -0.10 5.73 -12.76
CA LYS A 18 0.88 5.56 -13.82
C LYS A 18 2.19 6.20 -13.45
N VAL A 19 3.27 5.45 -13.52
CA VAL A 19 4.65 5.92 -13.39
C VAL A 19 5.28 5.86 -14.77
N ASP A 20 5.83 6.98 -15.26
CA ASP A 20 6.35 7.12 -16.61
C ASP A 20 7.78 7.68 -16.59
N ALA A 21 8.75 6.87 -17.01
CA ALA A 21 10.18 7.14 -17.12
C ALA A 21 10.77 7.84 -15.88
N LEU A 22 10.34 7.41 -14.67
CA LEU A 22 10.70 8.04 -13.41
C LEU A 22 12.17 7.83 -13.08
N SER A 23 12.88 8.92 -12.83
CA SER A 23 14.26 8.89 -12.32
C SER A 23 14.37 9.69 -11.04
N LEU A 24 15.21 9.21 -10.11
CA LEU A 24 15.45 9.83 -8.81
C LEU A 24 16.93 9.72 -8.47
N SER A 25 17.56 10.85 -8.13
CA SER A 25 18.96 10.89 -7.74
C SER A 25 19.16 11.66 -6.44
N PHE A 26 20.10 11.19 -5.61
CA PHE A 26 20.54 11.85 -4.39
C PHE A 26 22.03 12.13 -4.50
N GLY A 27 22.39 13.42 -4.69
CA GLY A 27 23.77 13.77 -5.01
C GLY A 27 24.24 13.03 -6.27
N GLY A 28 25.31 12.24 -6.18
CA GLY A 28 25.83 11.42 -7.29
C GLY A 28 25.19 10.03 -7.45
N LEU A 29 24.36 9.59 -6.50
CA LEU A 29 23.74 8.27 -6.51
C LEU A 29 22.38 8.29 -7.21
N ARG A 30 22.22 7.49 -8.27
CA ARG A 30 20.94 7.29 -8.95
C ARG A 30 20.17 6.14 -8.27
N ALA A 31 19.11 6.49 -7.53
CA ALA A 31 18.28 5.52 -6.83
C ALA A 31 17.20 4.88 -7.73
N LEU A 32 16.71 5.63 -8.75
CA LEU A 32 15.76 5.15 -9.76
C LEU A 32 16.20 5.67 -11.13
N SER A 33 16.04 4.87 -12.17
CA SER A 33 16.50 5.16 -13.53
C SER A 33 15.46 4.74 -14.57
N GLY A 34 14.63 5.70 -15.03
CA GLY A 34 13.68 5.50 -16.11
C GLY A 34 12.59 4.45 -15.81
N VAL A 35 12.18 4.34 -14.56
CA VAL A 35 11.17 3.34 -14.13
C VAL A 35 9.80 3.69 -14.69
N SER A 36 9.15 2.71 -15.35
CA SER A 36 7.79 2.84 -15.88
C SER A 36 6.95 1.62 -15.52
N PHE A 37 5.76 1.86 -14.98
CA PHE A 37 4.74 0.84 -14.74
C PHE A 37 3.37 1.47 -14.49
N ASP A 38 2.34 0.65 -14.60
CA ASP A 38 0.95 1.01 -14.36
C ASP A 38 0.36 0.16 -13.23
N VAL A 39 -0.52 0.76 -12.40
CA VAL A 39 -1.34 0.06 -11.41
C VAL A 39 -2.80 0.16 -11.85
N GLN A 40 -3.43 -0.97 -12.09
CA GLN A 40 -4.82 -1.03 -12.53
C GLN A 40 -5.76 -0.77 -11.36
N ASP A 41 -6.90 -0.10 -11.63
CA ASP A 41 -7.92 0.16 -10.61
C ASP A 41 -8.50 -1.17 -10.08
N GLY A 42 -8.72 -1.27 -8.78
CA GLY A 42 -9.23 -2.48 -8.13
C GLY A 42 -8.29 -3.68 -8.14
N SER A 43 -6.99 -3.50 -8.41
CA SER A 43 -5.98 -4.58 -8.39
C SER A 43 -5.07 -4.51 -7.17
N ILE A 44 -4.43 -5.65 -6.85
CA ILE A 44 -3.28 -5.75 -5.96
C ILE A 44 -2.02 -5.82 -6.81
N THR A 45 -1.17 -4.80 -6.75
CA THR A 45 0.13 -4.77 -7.41
C THR A 45 1.24 -4.83 -6.37
N ALA A 46 2.15 -5.79 -6.50
CA ALA A 46 3.32 -5.90 -5.64
C ALA A 46 4.57 -5.34 -6.32
N LEU A 47 5.33 -4.53 -5.60
CA LEU A 47 6.65 -4.03 -5.99
C LEU A 47 7.71 -4.78 -5.18
N ILE A 48 8.42 -5.69 -5.81
CA ILE A 48 9.43 -6.55 -5.18
C ILE A 48 10.84 -6.26 -5.71
N GLY A 49 11.83 -6.88 -5.11
CA GLY A 49 13.23 -6.78 -5.53
C GLY A 49 14.20 -6.91 -4.36
N PRO A 50 15.49 -7.12 -4.61
CA PRO A 50 16.53 -7.21 -3.56
C PRO A 50 16.60 -5.97 -2.68
N ASN A 51 17.33 -6.07 -1.56
CA ASN A 51 17.64 -4.92 -0.72
C ASN A 51 18.46 -3.90 -1.52
N GLY A 52 18.10 -2.62 -1.41
CA GLY A 52 18.73 -1.55 -2.21
C GLY A 52 18.23 -1.43 -3.66
N ALA A 53 17.26 -2.23 -4.10
CA ALA A 53 16.69 -2.15 -5.45
C ALA A 53 15.97 -0.84 -5.78
N GLY A 54 15.63 -0.01 -4.78
CA GLY A 54 14.94 1.28 -4.98
C GLY A 54 13.46 1.28 -4.58
N LYS A 55 12.92 0.21 -4.00
CA LYS A 55 11.51 0.06 -3.63
C LYS A 55 11.01 1.19 -2.72
N THR A 56 11.69 1.46 -1.61
CA THR A 56 11.37 2.56 -0.69
C THR A 56 11.48 3.93 -1.36
N SER A 57 12.45 4.11 -2.26
CA SER A 57 12.60 5.34 -3.05
C SER A 57 11.41 5.55 -3.97
N MET A 58 10.91 4.49 -4.61
CA MET A 58 9.70 4.52 -5.44
C MET A 58 8.47 4.88 -4.61
N PHE A 59 8.26 4.23 -3.46
CA PHE A 59 7.16 4.54 -2.55
C PHE A 59 7.21 5.99 -2.06
N ASN A 60 8.40 6.51 -1.72
CA ASN A 60 8.56 7.90 -1.32
C ASN A 60 8.31 8.87 -2.48
N ALA A 61 8.65 8.51 -3.72
CA ALA A 61 8.32 9.31 -4.90
C ALA A 61 6.81 9.32 -5.16
N ILE A 62 6.12 8.16 -5.11
CA ILE A 62 4.67 8.07 -5.30
C ILE A 62 3.91 8.78 -4.18
N SER A 63 4.39 8.73 -2.93
CA SER A 63 3.75 9.40 -1.78
C SER A 63 4.05 10.91 -1.73
N GLY A 64 5.00 11.42 -2.56
CA GLY A 64 5.35 12.85 -2.61
C GLY A 64 6.38 13.30 -1.58
N PHE A 65 7.01 12.36 -0.85
CA PHE A 65 8.15 12.67 0.04
C PHE A 65 9.42 12.98 -0.75
N TYR A 66 9.61 12.31 -1.90
CA TYR A 66 10.70 12.59 -2.83
C TYR A 66 10.14 13.15 -4.14
N ARG A 67 10.82 14.16 -4.66
CA ARG A 67 10.48 14.74 -5.95
C ARG A 67 11.31 14.06 -7.03
N PRO A 68 10.70 13.49 -8.07
CA PRO A 68 11.42 12.92 -9.20
C PRO A 68 12.36 13.93 -9.85
N SER A 69 13.54 13.48 -10.27
CA SER A 69 14.48 14.27 -11.06
C SER A 69 14.02 14.37 -12.51
N GLN A 70 13.42 13.28 -13.04
CA GLN A 70 12.86 13.16 -14.38
C GLN A 70 11.65 12.25 -14.35
N GLY A 71 10.84 12.29 -15.41
CA GLY A 71 9.66 11.48 -15.56
C GLY A 71 8.42 12.06 -14.85
N ARG A 72 7.37 11.27 -14.78
CA ARG A 72 6.07 11.72 -14.34
C ARG A 72 5.34 10.64 -13.53
N ILE A 73 4.51 11.07 -12.57
CA ILE A 73 3.57 10.23 -11.83
C ILE A 73 2.18 10.82 -12.07
N ALA A 74 1.29 10.02 -12.63
CA ALA A 74 -0.12 10.39 -12.79
C ALA A 74 -0.99 9.51 -11.88
N PHE A 75 -1.95 10.13 -11.20
CA PHE A 75 -2.94 9.48 -10.38
C PHE A 75 -4.32 9.90 -10.86
N ASP A 76 -5.17 8.92 -11.20
CA ASP A 76 -6.50 9.17 -11.79
C ASP A 76 -6.41 10.12 -13.01
N GLY A 77 -5.45 9.87 -13.89
CA GLY A 77 -5.17 10.66 -15.09
C GLY A 77 -4.54 12.04 -14.86
N GLN A 78 -4.37 12.47 -13.61
CA GLN A 78 -3.81 13.77 -13.27
C GLN A 78 -2.34 13.67 -12.85
N ASP A 79 -1.49 14.57 -13.35
CA ASP A 79 -0.08 14.64 -12.97
C ASP A 79 0.06 15.14 -11.51
N ILE A 80 0.59 14.26 -10.65
CA ILE A 80 0.85 14.55 -9.23
C ILE A 80 2.35 14.68 -8.92
N SER A 81 3.24 14.65 -9.90
CA SER A 81 4.70 14.60 -9.73
C SER A 81 5.25 15.68 -8.80
N ARG A 82 4.61 16.86 -8.78
CA ARG A 82 5.02 18.01 -7.96
C ARG A 82 4.19 18.23 -6.71
N GLU A 83 3.15 17.43 -6.50
CA GLU A 83 2.28 17.58 -5.34
C GLU A 83 2.95 17.06 -4.07
N ARG A 84 2.71 17.78 -2.96
CA ARG A 84 3.18 17.38 -1.61
C ARG A 84 2.29 16.27 -1.05
N PRO A 85 2.77 15.47 -0.06
CA PRO A 85 2.02 14.36 0.52
C PRO A 85 0.58 14.70 0.97
N PRO A 86 0.29 15.86 1.64
CA PRO A 86 -1.07 16.18 2.04
C PRO A 86 -2.05 16.37 0.86
N ALA A 87 -1.56 16.86 -0.29
CA ALA A 87 -2.40 17.01 -1.48
C ALA A 87 -2.75 15.63 -2.08
N ARG A 88 -1.76 14.73 -2.15
CA ARG A 88 -1.97 13.35 -2.62
C ARG A 88 -2.90 12.57 -1.69
N ALA A 89 -2.77 12.74 -0.37
CA ALA A 89 -3.69 12.15 0.61
C ALA A 89 -5.15 12.61 0.37
N LYS A 90 -5.38 13.89 0.11
CA LYS A 90 -6.71 14.44 -0.23
C LYS A 90 -7.29 13.88 -1.53
N ARG A 91 -6.44 13.39 -2.45
CA ARG A 91 -6.88 12.70 -3.67
C ARG A 91 -7.27 11.25 -3.43
N GLY A 92 -7.00 10.71 -2.24
CA GLY A 92 -7.28 9.31 -1.89
C GLY A 92 -6.07 8.39 -1.99
N LEU A 93 -4.85 8.91 -1.86
CA LEU A 93 -3.64 8.11 -1.77
C LEU A 93 -3.25 7.97 -0.29
N ALA A 94 -3.50 6.80 0.31
CA ALA A 94 -3.07 6.49 1.67
C ALA A 94 -1.82 5.59 1.67
N ARG A 95 -1.02 5.69 2.73
CA ARG A 95 0.17 4.85 2.91
C ARG A 95 0.34 4.44 4.36
N THR A 96 0.68 3.16 4.58
CA THR A 96 1.32 2.69 5.82
C THR A 96 2.83 2.88 5.73
N PHE A 97 3.52 2.83 6.86
CA PHE A 97 4.96 2.99 6.90
C PHE A 97 5.62 1.72 7.42
N GLN A 98 6.84 1.42 6.97
CA GLN A 98 7.62 0.29 7.44
C GLN A 98 7.77 0.28 8.97
N ASN A 99 8.08 1.44 9.55
CA ASN A 99 8.07 1.63 11.00
C ASN A 99 6.68 2.11 11.44
N ILE A 100 6.06 1.38 12.35
CA ILE A 100 4.74 1.71 12.88
C ILE A 100 4.71 3.16 13.40
N ALA A 101 3.95 4.01 12.73
CA ALA A 101 3.83 5.44 13.03
C ALA A 101 2.56 5.75 13.85
N LEU A 102 2.25 4.92 14.85
CA LEU A 102 1.11 5.10 15.75
C LEU A 102 1.48 5.94 16.98
N PHE A 103 0.52 6.69 17.49
CA PHE A 103 0.64 7.44 18.73
C PHE A 103 0.46 6.49 19.92
N ARG A 104 1.57 6.05 20.50
CA ARG A 104 1.60 5.00 21.53
C ARG A 104 0.78 5.31 22.79
N GLY A 105 0.64 6.59 23.16
CA GLY A 105 -0.15 7.03 24.31
C GLY A 105 -1.65 7.17 24.06
N MET A 106 -2.10 6.99 22.83
CA MET A 106 -3.51 7.07 22.47
C MET A 106 -4.15 5.68 22.38
N THR A 107 -5.48 5.63 22.47
CA THR A 107 -6.24 4.40 22.24
C THR A 107 -6.21 3.98 20.76
N VAL A 108 -6.56 2.72 20.49
CA VAL A 108 -6.75 2.21 19.12
C VAL A 108 -7.76 3.08 18.38
N LEU A 109 -8.93 3.31 18.96
CA LEU A 109 -9.99 4.12 18.37
C LEU A 109 -9.49 5.54 18.01
N ASP A 110 -8.80 6.20 18.91
CA ASP A 110 -8.29 7.56 18.67
C ASP A 110 -7.21 7.58 17.57
N ASN A 111 -6.32 6.56 17.52
CA ASN A 111 -5.35 6.44 16.44
C ASN A 111 -6.03 6.29 15.07
N ILE A 112 -7.08 5.48 14.98
CA ILE A 112 -7.82 5.28 13.72
C ILE A 112 -8.52 6.57 13.30
N LYS A 113 -9.17 7.28 14.23
CA LYS A 113 -9.84 8.57 13.98
C LYS A 113 -8.88 9.63 13.42
N LEU A 114 -7.61 9.62 13.82
CA LEU A 114 -6.60 10.53 13.24
C LEU A 114 -6.44 10.37 11.73
N GLY A 115 -6.70 9.19 11.16
CA GLY A 115 -6.69 8.98 9.72
C GLY A 115 -7.67 9.89 8.97
N ARG A 116 -8.79 10.26 9.59
CA ARG A 116 -9.81 11.17 8.99
C ARG A 116 -9.44 12.66 9.02
N HIS A 117 -8.43 13.05 9.79
CA HIS A 117 -8.07 14.47 9.95
C HIS A 117 -7.84 15.20 8.61
N ALA A 118 -7.34 14.49 7.59
CA ALA A 118 -7.12 15.04 6.26
C ALA A 118 -8.44 15.46 5.55
N HIS A 119 -9.58 14.93 5.98
CA HIS A 119 -10.91 15.13 5.37
C HIS A 119 -11.90 15.90 6.24
N LEU A 120 -11.52 16.26 7.49
CA LEU A 120 -12.37 17.07 8.35
C LEU A 120 -12.56 18.45 7.74
N LYS A 121 -13.82 18.86 7.59
CA LYS A 121 -14.21 20.18 7.06
C LYS A 121 -14.32 21.25 8.15
N THR A 122 -14.12 20.86 9.42
CA THR A 122 -14.29 21.73 10.58
C THR A 122 -13.16 22.75 10.65
N ASN A 123 -13.50 24.03 10.59
CA ASN A 123 -12.57 25.15 10.76
C ASN A 123 -12.22 25.36 12.23
N VAL A 124 -11.07 26.00 12.51
CA VAL A 124 -10.61 26.33 13.88
C VAL A 124 -11.67 27.09 14.68
N LEU A 125 -12.51 27.89 14.01
CA LEU A 125 -13.63 28.63 14.65
C LEU A 125 -14.77 27.70 15.08
N ASP A 126 -15.07 26.64 14.32
CA ASP A 126 -16.08 25.63 14.68
C ASP A 126 -15.61 24.74 15.85
N ALA A 127 -14.30 24.52 15.97
CA ALA A 127 -13.70 23.80 17.08
C ALA A 127 -13.74 24.58 18.41
N LEU A 128 -13.74 25.92 18.37
CA LEU A 128 -13.90 26.79 19.55
C LEU A 128 -15.33 26.73 20.11
N PHE A 129 -16.32 26.51 19.27
CA PHE A 129 -17.71 26.31 19.68
C PHE A 129 -18.11 24.85 19.48
N TYR A 130 -17.64 23.94 20.31
CA TYR A 130 -17.86 22.48 20.28
C TYR A 130 -19.34 22.07 20.37
N ARG A 131 -20.22 22.76 19.63
CA ARG A 131 -21.67 22.55 19.58
C ARG A 131 -22.18 22.40 18.13
N GLY A 132 -22.98 21.38 17.90
CA GLY A 132 -23.75 21.21 16.69
C GLY A 132 -23.02 20.41 15.60
N ARG A 133 -22.40 21.06 14.63
CA ARG A 133 -21.82 20.39 13.44
C ARG A 133 -20.59 19.55 13.76
N ALA A 134 -19.66 20.08 14.54
CA ALA A 134 -18.44 19.36 14.94
C ALA A 134 -18.76 18.10 15.75
N GLN A 135 -19.75 18.18 16.64
CA GLN A 135 -20.17 17.03 17.45
C GLN A 135 -20.87 15.96 16.59
N ARG A 136 -21.65 16.34 15.58
CA ARG A 136 -22.23 15.38 14.63
C ARG A 136 -21.18 14.71 13.77
N GLU A 137 -20.26 15.46 13.18
CA GLU A 137 -19.14 14.93 12.39
C GLU A 137 -18.30 13.94 13.22
N GLU A 138 -18.06 14.24 14.50
CA GLU A 138 -17.32 13.35 15.43
C GLU A 138 -18.11 12.07 15.74
N MET A 139 -19.43 12.16 15.97
CA MET A 139 -20.26 10.97 16.22
C MET A 139 -20.39 10.10 14.98
N GLU A 140 -20.60 10.70 13.80
CA GLU A 140 -20.65 9.99 12.52
C GLU A 140 -19.31 9.29 12.22
N LEU A 141 -18.21 10.01 12.44
CA LEU A 141 -16.86 9.43 12.29
C LEU A 141 -16.63 8.25 13.23
N ARG A 142 -17.04 8.40 14.49
CA ARG A 142 -16.89 7.34 15.49
C ARG A 142 -17.71 6.11 15.09
N ALA A 143 -18.96 6.29 14.72
CA ALA A 143 -19.82 5.20 14.28
C ALA A 143 -19.24 4.49 13.05
N GLU A 144 -18.78 5.25 12.04
CA GLU A 144 -18.14 4.69 10.85
C GLU A 144 -16.88 3.88 11.19
N VAL A 145 -16.02 4.42 12.06
CA VAL A 145 -14.79 3.72 12.47
C VAL A 145 -15.12 2.43 13.25
N GLU A 146 -16.08 2.49 14.17
CA GLU A 146 -16.49 1.32 14.96
C GLU A 146 -17.17 0.26 14.11
N GLU A 147 -18.16 0.61 13.28
CA GLU A 147 -18.98 -0.35 12.53
C GLU A 147 -18.30 -0.89 11.26
N ARG A 148 -17.47 -0.08 10.59
CA ARG A 148 -16.90 -0.47 9.30
C ARG A 148 -15.45 -0.89 9.36
N ILE A 149 -14.63 -0.28 10.23
CA ILE A 149 -13.19 -0.52 10.24
C ILE A 149 -12.78 -1.45 11.36
N ILE A 150 -13.25 -1.16 12.59
CA ILE A 150 -12.89 -1.97 13.78
C ILE A 150 -13.47 -3.37 13.66
N ASP A 151 -14.74 -3.49 13.25
CA ASP A 151 -15.40 -4.78 13.06
C ASP A 151 -14.76 -5.56 11.91
N PHE A 152 -14.51 -4.92 10.78
CA PHE A 152 -13.87 -5.51 9.62
C PHE A 152 -12.48 -6.10 9.92
N LEU A 153 -11.67 -5.41 10.72
CA LEU A 153 -10.32 -5.87 11.10
C LEU A 153 -10.29 -6.70 12.39
N GLU A 154 -11.46 -7.06 12.95
CA GLU A 154 -11.61 -7.91 14.13
C GLU A 154 -10.86 -7.39 15.38
N ILE A 155 -10.81 -6.05 15.55
CA ILE A 155 -10.11 -5.38 16.65
C ILE A 155 -11.01 -4.72 17.69
N GLN A 156 -12.28 -5.17 17.79
CA GLN A 156 -13.28 -4.61 18.74
C GLN A 156 -12.81 -4.73 20.20
N HIS A 157 -12.19 -5.87 20.53
CA HIS A 157 -11.77 -6.19 21.89
C HIS A 157 -10.65 -5.29 22.42
N ILE A 158 -9.89 -4.63 21.52
CA ILE A 158 -8.78 -3.72 21.86
C ILE A 158 -9.08 -2.24 21.59
N ARG A 159 -10.29 -1.87 21.15
CA ARG A 159 -10.58 -0.50 20.69
C ARG A 159 -10.25 0.62 21.70
N HIS A 160 -10.31 0.31 23.00
CA HIS A 160 -9.99 1.23 24.09
C HIS A 160 -8.59 0.99 24.69
N ALA A 161 -7.87 -0.01 24.23
CA ALA A 161 -6.52 -0.27 24.69
C ALA A 161 -5.54 0.80 24.19
N SER A 162 -4.51 1.08 24.97
CA SER A 162 -3.38 1.91 24.51
C SER A 162 -2.58 1.15 23.47
N VAL A 163 -2.33 1.77 22.31
CA VAL A 163 -1.58 1.14 21.21
C VAL A 163 -0.20 0.68 21.62
N GLY A 164 0.46 1.42 22.54
CA GLY A 164 1.79 1.07 23.01
C GLY A 164 1.88 -0.24 23.82
N ALA A 165 0.74 -0.76 24.31
CA ALA A 165 0.65 -2.01 25.06
C ALA A 165 0.31 -3.23 24.18
N LEU A 166 0.03 -3.02 22.90
CA LEU A 166 -0.40 -4.10 22.00
C LEU A 166 0.78 -4.91 21.47
N PRO A 167 0.59 -6.23 21.21
CA PRO A 167 1.48 -7.02 20.38
C PRO A 167 1.70 -6.38 19.01
N TYR A 168 2.85 -6.67 18.39
CA TYR A 168 3.25 -6.04 17.14
C TYR A 168 2.25 -6.26 15.99
N GLY A 169 1.75 -7.49 15.81
CA GLY A 169 0.74 -7.81 14.78
C GLY A 169 -0.54 -6.98 14.93
N LEU A 170 -1.02 -6.79 16.17
CA LEU A 170 -2.20 -5.93 16.43
C LEU A 170 -1.88 -4.44 16.14
N GLN A 171 -0.67 -3.97 16.42
CA GLN A 171 -0.27 -2.61 16.04
C GLN A 171 -0.30 -2.43 14.52
N LYS A 172 0.13 -3.42 13.73
CA LYS A 172 0.05 -3.41 12.26
C LYS A 172 -1.41 -3.40 11.77
N ARG A 173 -2.32 -4.15 12.40
CA ARG A 173 -3.77 -4.07 12.10
C ARG A 173 -4.33 -2.66 12.38
N VAL A 174 -3.92 -2.01 13.47
CA VAL A 174 -4.32 -0.63 13.80
C VAL A 174 -3.75 0.36 12.78
N GLU A 175 -2.54 0.15 12.28
CA GLU A 175 -1.95 0.98 11.22
C GLU A 175 -2.75 0.87 9.91
N LEU A 176 -3.13 -0.36 9.53
CA LEU A 176 -4.02 -0.60 8.38
C LEU A 176 -5.38 0.09 8.60
N ALA A 177 -6.00 -0.08 9.78
CA ALA A 177 -7.26 0.57 10.15
C ALA A 177 -7.19 2.10 10.00
N ARG A 178 -6.11 2.72 10.46
CA ARG A 178 -5.90 4.16 10.33
C ARG A 178 -5.77 4.60 8.86
N ALA A 179 -5.11 3.81 8.03
CA ALA A 179 -5.00 4.10 6.60
C ALA A 179 -6.36 3.95 5.90
N LEU A 180 -7.17 2.95 6.24
CA LEU A 180 -8.52 2.75 5.73
C LEU A 180 -9.47 3.89 6.14
N ALA A 181 -9.30 4.44 7.34
CA ALA A 181 -10.08 5.59 7.81
C ALA A 181 -9.91 6.83 6.91
N MET A 182 -8.85 6.93 6.12
CA MET A 182 -8.67 7.98 5.10
C MET A 182 -9.62 7.80 3.89
N ARG A 183 -10.38 6.71 3.78
CA ARG A 183 -11.19 6.32 2.61
C ARG A 183 -10.36 6.40 1.31
N PRO A 184 -9.28 5.66 1.22
CA PRO A 184 -8.38 5.77 0.07
C PRO A 184 -9.00 5.15 -1.19
N ARG A 185 -8.57 5.65 -2.36
CA ARG A 185 -8.75 4.99 -3.65
C ARG A 185 -7.59 4.05 -3.97
N ILE A 186 -6.39 4.40 -3.49
CA ILE A 186 -5.22 3.53 -3.52
C ILE A 186 -4.58 3.49 -2.13
N LEU A 187 -4.32 2.28 -1.66
CA LEU A 187 -3.64 2.00 -0.40
C LEU A 187 -2.25 1.46 -0.68
N MET A 188 -1.24 2.20 -0.24
CA MET A 188 0.16 1.80 -0.35
C MET A 188 0.60 1.13 0.95
N LEU A 189 0.98 -0.14 0.89
CA LEU A 189 1.41 -0.95 2.02
C LEU A 189 2.93 -1.18 1.96
N ASP A 190 3.65 -0.72 2.97
CA ASP A 190 5.11 -0.83 3.05
C ASP A 190 5.48 -1.93 4.06
N GLU A 191 5.76 -3.12 3.56
CA GLU A 191 6.08 -4.34 4.32
C GLU A 191 5.01 -4.64 5.39
N PRO A 192 3.73 -4.85 4.99
CA PRO A 192 2.62 -5.01 5.93
C PRO A 192 2.77 -6.21 6.87
N VAL A 193 3.47 -7.28 6.47
CA VAL A 193 3.64 -8.50 7.29
C VAL A 193 5.04 -8.67 7.89
N ALA A 194 5.93 -7.69 7.71
CA ALA A 194 7.26 -7.77 8.28
C ALA A 194 7.22 -7.95 9.81
N GLY A 195 7.93 -8.97 10.31
CA GLY A 195 7.99 -9.28 11.75
C GLY A 195 6.78 -9.99 12.33
N MET A 196 5.81 -10.40 11.52
CA MET A 196 4.67 -11.23 11.91
C MET A 196 5.04 -12.73 11.89
N ASN A 197 4.35 -13.50 12.73
CA ASN A 197 4.35 -14.95 12.62
C ASN A 197 3.44 -15.40 11.45
N ARG A 198 3.40 -16.71 11.16
CA ARG A 198 2.66 -17.26 10.02
C ARG A 198 1.16 -16.98 10.11
N GLU A 199 0.53 -17.19 11.25
CA GLU A 199 -0.90 -16.96 11.47
C GLU A 199 -1.25 -15.47 11.28
N GLU A 200 -0.46 -14.58 11.88
CA GLU A 200 -0.63 -13.13 11.69
C GLU A 200 -0.45 -12.70 10.23
N THR A 201 0.46 -13.35 9.48
CA THR A 201 0.68 -13.10 8.04
C THR A 201 -0.53 -13.54 7.22
N GLU A 202 -1.06 -14.75 7.46
CA GLU A 202 -2.24 -15.28 6.80
C GLU A 202 -3.48 -14.39 7.04
N ASP A 203 -3.68 -13.94 8.29
CA ASP A 203 -4.73 -12.98 8.65
C ASP A 203 -4.57 -11.64 7.92
N MET A 204 -3.37 -11.08 7.89
CA MET A 204 -3.12 -9.82 7.22
C MET A 204 -3.33 -9.92 5.70
N ALA A 205 -2.92 -11.04 5.09
CA ALA A 205 -3.16 -11.32 3.67
C ALA A 205 -4.67 -11.38 3.37
N ARG A 206 -5.46 -12.04 4.23
CA ARG A 206 -6.92 -12.08 4.14
C ARG A 206 -7.52 -10.66 4.21
N PHE A 207 -7.14 -9.85 5.20
CA PHE A 207 -7.63 -8.47 5.29
C PHE A 207 -7.28 -7.62 4.07
N ILE A 208 -6.10 -7.82 3.48
CA ILE A 208 -5.69 -7.11 2.25
C ILE A 208 -6.57 -7.51 1.06
N LEU A 209 -6.89 -8.81 0.92
CA LEU A 209 -7.82 -9.31 -0.09
C LEU A 209 -9.23 -8.74 0.12
N ASP A 210 -9.75 -8.80 1.34
CA ASP A 210 -11.09 -8.30 1.70
C ASP A 210 -11.20 -6.78 1.44
N VAL A 211 -10.15 -5.99 1.73
CA VAL A 211 -10.07 -4.56 1.40
C VAL A 211 -10.22 -4.31 -0.11
N LYS A 212 -9.58 -5.12 -0.94
CA LYS A 212 -9.74 -5.05 -2.41
C LYS A 212 -11.16 -5.45 -2.83
N GLU A 213 -11.65 -6.60 -2.35
CA GLU A 213 -12.87 -7.23 -2.84
C GLU A 213 -14.13 -6.52 -2.34
N GLU A 214 -14.20 -6.19 -1.05
CA GLU A 214 -15.40 -5.60 -0.46
C GLU A 214 -15.44 -4.07 -0.57
N TRP A 215 -14.27 -3.42 -0.50
CA TRP A 215 -14.21 -1.96 -0.50
C TRP A 215 -13.77 -1.38 -1.85
N GLY A 216 -13.35 -2.22 -2.81
CA GLY A 216 -12.91 -1.81 -4.14
C GLY A 216 -11.64 -0.94 -4.12
N ILE A 217 -10.82 -1.05 -3.07
CA ILE A 217 -9.61 -0.24 -2.91
C ILE A 217 -8.47 -0.89 -3.70
N THR A 218 -7.81 -0.11 -4.54
CA THR A 218 -6.57 -0.53 -5.21
C THR A 218 -5.43 -0.63 -4.22
N ILE A 219 -4.60 -1.65 -4.34
CA ILE A 219 -3.46 -1.87 -3.45
C ILE A 219 -2.15 -1.88 -4.22
N LEU A 220 -1.20 -1.08 -3.75
CA LEU A 220 0.20 -1.16 -4.17
C LEU A 220 1.03 -1.51 -2.93
N MET A 221 1.71 -2.67 -2.93
CA MET A 221 2.48 -3.09 -1.77
C MET A 221 3.95 -3.33 -2.10
N VAL A 222 4.81 -3.09 -1.12
CA VAL A 222 6.19 -3.59 -1.08
C VAL A 222 6.23 -4.72 -0.09
N GLU A 223 6.71 -5.89 -0.51
CA GLU A 223 6.83 -7.07 0.32
C GLU A 223 8.08 -7.89 0.00
N HIS A 224 8.50 -8.66 0.98
CA HIS A 224 9.62 -9.61 0.88
C HIS A 224 9.17 -11.06 1.09
N ASP A 225 7.95 -11.28 1.59
CA ASP A 225 7.34 -12.60 1.68
C ASP A 225 6.81 -13.00 0.29
N MET A 226 7.61 -13.83 -0.40
CA MET A 226 7.29 -14.24 -1.76
C MET A 226 6.05 -15.13 -1.81
N GLY A 227 5.79 -15.93 -0.75
CA GLY A 227 4.57 -16.74 -0.67
C GLY A 227 3.34 -15.86 -0.71
N MET A 228 3.24 -14.89 0.22
CA MET A 228 2.15 -13.93 0.25
C MET A 228 2.02 -13.15 -1.08
N VAL A 229 3.14 -12.65 -1.63
CA VAL A 229 3.12 -11.87 -2.88
C VAL A 229 2.51 -12.70 -4.02
N MET A 230 2.94 -13.96 -4.18
CA MET A 230 2.46 -14.82 -5.27
C MET A 230 1.01 -15.24 -5.08
N ASP A 231 0.54 -15.37 -3.82
CA ASP A 231 -0.81 -15.81 -3.52
C ASP A 231 -1.87 -14.72 -3.72
N ILE A 232 -1.55 -13.46 -3.37
CA ILE A 232 -2.59 -12.40 -3.35
C ILE A 232 -2.47 -11.35 -4.44
N SER A 233 -1.34 -11.27 -5.17
CA SER A 233 -1.13 -10.20 -6.16
C SER A 233 -1.74 -10.53 -7.52
N ASP A 234 -2.36 -9.54 -8.16
CA ASP A 234 -2.79 -9.62 -9.56
C ASP A 234 -1.63 -9.32 -10.52
N HIS A 235 -0.71 -8.46 -10.08
CA HIS A 235 0.45 -8.00 -10.87
C HIS A 235 1.67 -7.81 -9.99
N VAL A 236 2.83 -8.19 -10.50
CA VAL A 236 4.11 -8.06 -9.81
C VAL A 236 5.08 -7.26 -10.65
N ILE A 237 5.77 -6.30 -10.02
CA ILE A 237 6.82 -5.47 -10.63
C ILE A 237 8.12 -5.75 -9.88
N VAL A 238 9.18 -6.09 -10.59
CA VAL A 238 10.48 -6.40 -10.01
C VAL A 238 11.45 -5.27 -10.28
N LEU A 239 11.93 -4.65 -9.20
CA LEU A 239 13.01 -3.66 -9.25
C LEU A 239 14.35 -4.32 -8.94
N ASN A 240 15.38 -3.92 -9.69
CA ASN A 240 16.78 -4.22 -9.39
C ASN A 240 17.65 -3.03 -9.78
N PHE A 241 18.52 -2.56 -8.88
CA PHE A 241 19.37 -1.38 -9.08
C PHE A 241 18.65 -0.16 -9.66
N GLY A 242 17.42 0.11 -9.18
CA GLY A 242 16.62 1.25 -9.60
C GLY A 242 15.97 1.13 -10.97
N GLN A 243 15.91 -0.04 -11.56
CA GLN A 243 15.28 -0.33 -12.85
C GLN A 243 14.26 -1.46 -12.72
N VAL A 244 13.21 -1.44 -13.55
CA VAL A 244 12.30 -2.59 -13.71
C VAL A 244 13.00 -3.65 -14.56
N ILE A 245 13.17 -4.85 -14.01
CA ILE A 245 13.78 -5.99 -14.72
C ILE A 245 12.72 -6.97 -15.23
N ALA A 246 11.55 -7.03 -14.59
CA ALA A 246 10.41 -7.84 -15.01
C ALA A 246 9.12 -7.23 -14.46
N GLN A 247 8.00 -7.46 -15.14
CA GLN A 247 6.67 -7.17 -14.63
C GLN A 247 5.64 -8.08 -15.33
N GLY A 248 4.62 -8.51 -14.61
CA GLY A 248 3.60 -9.40 -15.15
C GLY A 248 2.79 -10.08 -14.05
N ARG A 249 2.13 -11.17 -14.41
CA ARG A 249 1.45 -12.03 -13.44
C ARG A 249 2.45 -12.69 -12.51
N PRO A 250 2.08 -13.03 -11.27
CA PRO A 250 2.97 -13.71 -10.34
C PRO A 250 3.66 -14.94 -10.95
N SER A 251 2.90 -15.80 -11.65
CA SER A 251 3.43 -17.01 -12.32
C SER A 251 4.51 -16.71 -13.37
N ASP A 252 4.37 -15.60 -14.09
CA ASP A 252 5.30 -15.23 -15.17
C ASP A 252 6.60 -14.69 -14.56
N VAL A 253 6.47 -13.85 -13.53
CA VAL A 253 7.61 -13.22 -12.83
C VAL A 253 8.42 -14.25 -12.03
N GLN A 254 7.77 -15.23 -11.40
CA GLN A 254 8.44 -16.26 -10.61
C GLN A 254 9.42 -17.09 -11.46
N ASN A 255 9.12 -17.30 -12.73
CA ASN A 255 9.90 -18.12 -13.65
C ASN A 255 10.84 -17.31 -14.55
N ASP A 256 10.91 -15.98 -14.38
CA ASP A 256 11.77 -15.11 -15.19
C ASP A 256 13.25 -15.27 -14.81
N PRO A 257 14.14 -15.65 -15.75
CA PRO A 257 15.56 -15.83 -15.47
C PRO A 257 16.27 -14.61 -14.92
N ALA A 258 15.86 -13.38 -15.31
CA ALA A 258 16.43 -12.14 -14.80
C ALA A 258 16.06 -11.93 -13.32
N VAL A 259 14.83 -12.30 -12.94
CA VAL A 259 14.35 -12.25 -11.56
C VAL A 259 15.13 -13.26 -10.70
N ILE A 260 15.18 -14.51 -11.15
CA ILE A 260 15.92 -15.57 -10.45
C ILE A 260 17.40 -15.16 -10.23
N SER A 261 18.05 -14.65 -11.29
CA SER A 261 19.45 -14.19 -11.19
C SER A 261 19.63 -13.02 -10.21
N ALA A 262 18.71 -12.04 -10.19
CA ALA A 262 18.78 -10.90 -9.31
C ALA A 262 18.67 -11.28 -7.82
N TYR A 263 17.88 -12.29 -7.50
CA TYR A 263 17.74 -12.81 -6.13
C TYR A 263 18.85 -13.78 -5.74
N LEU A 264 19.32 -14.64 -6.65
CA LEU A 264 20.45 -15.56 -6.40
C LEU A 264 21.76 -14.80 -6.20
N GLY A 265 21.99 -13.73 -6.96
CA GLY A 265 23.17 -12.87 -6.84
C GLY A 265 23.27 -12.13 -5.52
N SER A 266 22.16 -11.95 -4.79
CA SER A 266 22.10 -11.27 -3.49
C SER A 266 22.26 -12.20 -2.28
N GLY A 267 22.40 -13.52 -2.47
CA GLY A 267 22.51 -14.51 -1.39
C GLY A 267 21.21 -14.80 -0.62
N ASP A 268 20.16 -14.09 -0.92
CA ASP A 268 18.88 -14.10 -0.16
C ASP A 268 17.96 -15.27 -0.53
N LEU A 269 17.95 -15.68 -1.81
CA LEU A 269 17.04 -16.74 -2.29
C LEU A 269 17.50 -18.13 -1.92
N ALA A 270 18.82 -18.37 -1.92
CA ALA A 270 19.40 -19.66 -1.52
C ALA A 270 19.07 -20.03 -0.06
N GLN A 271 18.91 -19.02 0.81
CA GLN A 271 18.47 -19.24 2.20
C GLN A 271 16.97 -19.46 2.33
N ARG A 272 16.16 -18.87 1.44
CA ARG A 272 14.68 -18.95 1.50
C ARG A 272 14.14 -20.23 0.87
N ILE A 273 14.68 -20.67 -0.26
CA ILE A 273 14.35 -21.97 -0.87
C ILE A 273 14.64 -23.11 0.10
N ARG A 274 15.78 -23.08 0.81
CA ARG A 274 16.11 -24.06 1.85
C ARG A 274 15.15 -24.07 3.05
N LYS A 275 14.49 -22.96 3.36
CA LYS A 275 13.47 -22.90 4.44
C LYS A 275 12.11 -23.45 4.01
N THR A 276 11.75 -23.33 2.74
CA THR A 276 10.49 -23.85 2.19
C THR A 276 10.54 -25.36 1.95
N GLU A 277 11.73 -25.92 1.64
CA GLU A 277 11.92 -27.38 1.51
C GLU A 277 12.09 -28.10 2.86
N ALA A 278 12.26 -27.37 3.96
CA ALA A 278 12.46 -27.92 5.32
C ALA A 278 11.23 -27.78 6.24
N ALA A 279 10.12 -27.26 5.75
CA ALA A 279 8.83 -27.11 6.46
C ALA A 279 7.75 -27.98 5.84
#